data_9b3d82a3d5f8b91d5dbc29a1c0ec8159
#
_entry.id   9b3d82a3d5f8b91d5dbc29a1c0ec8159
#
_cell.length_a   1.000
_cell.length_b   1.000
_cell.length_c   1.000
_cell.angle_alpha   90.00
_cell.angle_beta   90.00
_cell.angle_gamma   90.00
#
_symmetry.space_group_name_H-M   'P 1'
#
loop_
_entity.id
_entity.type
_entity.pdbx_description
1 polymer ?
#
loop_
_entity_poly.entity_id
_entity_poly.type
_entity_poly.pdbx_seq_one_letter_code
_entity_poly.pdbx_strand_id
1 'polypeptide(L)'
;MKNNRLYTICVTVLITAVLCLMTSSAYYNGKLLIKPGTDAKLNVVTNLLDDYYFGTYNKEKANDNAVKAYVKAVGDPYTEYMNKADLEKFASYINSSYCGIGVTVQNNTEDNTILVVGVFENSPAKGAGIVEGDVLTKVNGTAYLGEQLNEATTAIQGEEDTEVTITVKKADGTEKDFTMKRKSIHVNSVESEVLEDNIGYITILQFSSTASAEFKTHLDELVSKGIKGLVVDVRDNTGGTTEAVETIVSNFLKKGDIIYYTSDKHGRKMYAKCRQDGNTDLPLVVLSNGNSASASEILIASVKENDRGIIVGEKSYGKGVVQQLFEMNDGTAIKITVEKYFTPDGNDIHKKGIAPDYEVVLTETDTTDTQLAKAIELLK
;
A
#
# COMPACT_ATOMS: atom_id res chain seq x y z
N MET A 1 41.00 58.66 30.36
CA MET A 1 40.76 57.29 29.82
C MET A 1 40.40 56.21 30.83
N LYS A 2 40.75 56.33 32.12
CA LYS A 2 40.38 55.32 33.12
C LYS A 2 38.87 55.26 33.49
N ASN A 3 38.13 56.34 33.48
CA ASN A 3 36.72 56.40 33.85
C ASN A 3 35.79 55.72 32.85
N ASN A 4 36.09 55.70 31.56
CA ASN A 4 35.22 55.05 30.55
C ASN A 4 35.25 53.51 30.65
N ARG A 5 36.38 52.93 31.06
CA ARG A 5 36.46 51.47 31.27
C ARG A 5 35.66 50.98 32.45
N LEU A 6 35.69 51.73 33.55
CA LEU A 6 34.89 51.40 34.74
C LEU A 6 33.40 51.50 34.44
N TYR A 7 33.01 52.57 33.73
CA TYR A 7 31.60 52.76 33.30
C TYR A 7 31.13 51.63 32.38
N THR A 8 31.93 51.23 31.39
CA THR A 8 31.62 50.13 30.48
C THR A 8 31.48 48.81 31.26
N ILE A 9 32.37 48.49 32.18
CA ILE A 9 32.32 47.29 33.01
C ILE A 9 31.02 47.28 33.88
N CYS A 10 30.70 48.42 34.52
CA CYS A 10 29.50 48.52 35.35
C CYS A 10 28.22 48.37 34.53
N VAL A 11 28.13 48.97 33.33
CA VAL A 11 26.98 48.81 32.43
C VAL A 11 26.87 47.38 31.89
N THR A 12 27.99 46.72 31.56
CA THR A 12 27.94 45.32 31.08
C THR A 12 27.50 44.38 32.20
N VAL A 13 28.02 44.58 33.41
CA VAL A 13 27.60 43.76 34.60
C VAL A 13 26.12 43.97 34.92
N LEU A 14 25.65 45.21 34.85
CA LEU A 14 24.24 45.53 35.08
C LEU A 14 23.31 44.90 34.03
N ILE A 15 23.68 44.96 32.73
CA ILE A 15 22.94 44.38 31.65
C ILE A 15 22.93 42.83 31.80
N THR A 16 24.08 42.23 32.13
CA THR A 16 24.18 40.79 32.36
C THR A 16 23.34 40.36 33.57
N ALA A 17 23.39 41.12 34.67
CA ALA A 17 22.59 40.85 35.85
C ALA A 17 21.07 41.00 35.61
N VAL A 18 20.65 41.98 34.82
CA VAL A 18 19.25 42.15 34.41
C VAL A 18 18.80 41.04 33.47
N LEU A 19 19.66 40.60 32.52
CA LEU A 19 19.38 39.44 31.68
C LEU A 19 19.28 38.14 32.49
N CYS A 20 20.17 37.93 33.45
CA CYS A 20 20.11 36.79 34.36
C CYS A 20 18.87 36.84 35.26
N LEU A 21 18.47 38.02 35.77
CA LEU A 21 17.26 38.20 36.54
C LEU A 21 15.99 37.99 35.69
N MET A 22 15.97 38.43 34.44
CA MET A 22 14.85 38.18 33.55
C MET A 22 14.71 36.70 33.19
N THR A 23 15.83 35.98 32.95
CA THR A 23 15.81 34.55 32.70
C THR A 23 15.45 33.76 33.96
N SER A 24 15.95 34.18 35.16
CA SER A 24 15.57 33.55 36.44
C SER A 24 14.14 33.86 36.87
N SER A 25 13.64 35.06 36.58
CA SER A 25 12.23 35.42 36.84
C SER A 25 11.26 34.62 35.95
N ALA A 26 11.62 34.37 34.70
CA ALA A 26 10.85 33.50 33.80
C ALA A 26 10.86 32.02 34.33
N TYR A 27 11.95 31.61 34.96
CA TYR A 27 12.09 30.28 35.56
C TYR A 27 11.34 30.16 36.91
N TYR A 28 11.32 31.24 37.72
CA TYR A 28 10.66 31.24 39.05
C TYR A 28 9.13 31.26 38.99
N ASN A 29 8.53 31.75 37.87
CA ASN A 29 7.08 31.72 37.66
C ASN A 29 6.54 30.38 37.14
N GLY A 30 7.39 29.36 36.99
CA GLY A 30 6.99 28.01 36.56
C GLY A 30 6.36 27.93 35.17
N LYS A 31 6.48 28.99 34.37
CA LYS A 31 5.96 29.03 32.99
C LYS A 31 7.13 29.14 32.03
N LEU A 32 7.30 28.10 31.24
CA LEU A 32 8.22 28.12 30.11
C LEU A 32 7.69 29.05 29.01
N LEU A 33 8.51 30.02 28.59
CA LEU A 33 8.20 30.91 27.48
C LEU A 33 8.34 30.11 26.17
N ILE A 34 7.22 29.70 25.61
CA ILE A 34 7.17 29.00 24.34
C ILE A 34 6.80 30.01 23.25
N LYS A 35 7.64 30.15 22.23
CA LYS A 35 7.28 30.90 21.03
C LYS A 35 6.09 30.23 20.32
N PRO A 36 5.19 30.96 19.64
CA PRO A 36 4.15 30.35 18.87
C PRO A 36 4.75 29.44 17.77
N GLY A 37 4.25 28.19 17.69
CA GLY A 37 4.68 27.21 16.70
C GLY A 37 4.83 25.81 17.30
N THR A 38 4.58 24.79 16.49
CA THR A 38 4.65 23.38 16.93
C THR A 38 6.08 22.94 17.14
N ASP A 39 6.99 23.35 16.28
CA ASP A 39 8.44 23.11 16.34
C ASP A 39 9.05 23.64 17.64
N ALA A 40 8.68 24.84 18.06
CA ALA A 40 9.17 25.40 19.31
C ALA A 40 8.69 24.59 20.54
N LYS A 41 7.48 24.09 20.53
CA LYS A 41 6.97 23.23 21.64
C LYS A 41 7.70 21.89 21.68
N LEU A 42 7.87 21.24 20.53
CA LEU A 42 8.58 19.96 20.43
C LEU A 42 10.03 20.08 20.89
N ASN A 43 10.73 21.16 20.50
CA ASN A 43 12.09 21.43 20.95
C ASN A 43 12.17 21.62 22.47
N VAL A 44 11.23 22.37 23.08
CA VAL A 44 11.18 22.53 24.55
C VAL A 44 10.93 21.20 25.23
N VAL A 45 9.99 20.39 24.75
CA VAL A 45 9.70 19.07 25.31
C VAL A 45 10.91 18.14 25.19
N THR A 46 11.57 18.11 24.02
CA THR A 46 12.77 17.31 23.81
C THR A 46 13.90 17.70 24.78
N ASN A 47 14.18 19.01 24.92
CA ASN A 47 15.21 19.48 25.83
C ASN A 47 14.88 19.13 27.29
N LEU A 48 13.61 19.24 27.70
CA LEU A 48 13.21 18.84 29.05
C LEU A 48 13.36 17.34 29.30
N LEU A 49 13.04 16.51 28.30
CA LEU A 49 13.26 15.07 28.39
C LEU A 49 14.75 14.73 28.43
N ASP A 50 15.56 15.38 27.61
CA ASP A 50 17.02 15.18 27.60
C ASP A 50 17.67 15.59 28.92
N ASP A 51 17.22 16.70 29.54
CA ASP A 51 17.83 17.27 30.74
C ASP A 51 17.31 16.64 32.05
N TYR A 52 16.04 16.23 32.11
CA TYR A 52 15.38 15.89 33.36
C TYR A 52 14.72 14.52 33.45
N TYR A 53 14.53 13.82 32.30
CA TYR A 53 13.91 12.49 32.34
C TYR A 53 14.85 11.47 32.99
N PHE A 54 14.41 10.85 34.04
CA PHE A 54 15.22 9.91 34.84
C PHE A 54 15.56 8.62 34.07
N GLY A 55 14.73 8.21 33.11
CA GLY A 55 14.91 6.99 32.29
C GLY A 55 15.68 7.26 30.98
N THR A 56 15.71 6.24 30.13
CA THR A 56 16.19 6.36 28.76
C THR A 56 14.99 6.28 27.77
N TYR A 57 15.07 6.96 26.65
CA TYR A 57 14.05 6.86 25.61
C TYR A 57 14.71 6.90 24.21
N ASN A 58 14.01 6.34 23.24
CA ASN A 58 14.43 6.40 21.84
C ASN A 58 13.93 7.72 21.24
N LYS A 59 14.83 8.66 21.02
CA LYS A 59 14.53 10.01 20.52
C LYS A 59 14.02 10.01 19.09
N GLU A 60 14.56 9.15 18.22
CA GLU A 60 14.10 8.99 16.85
C GLU A 60 12.65 8.50 16.80
N LYS A 61 12.34 7.43 17.54
CA LYS A 61 10.97 6.91 17.65
C LYS A 61 10.00 7.94 18.26
N ALA A 62 10.46 8.75 19.20
CA ALA A 62 9.64 9.81 19.78
C ALA A 62 9.31 10.91 18.77
N ASN A 63 10.30 11.31 17.95
CA ASN A 63 10.12 12.28 16.88
C ASN A 63 9.17 11.75 15.79
N ASP A 64 9.37 10.52 15.31
CA ASP A 64 8.48 9.87 14.33
C ASP A 64 7.03 9.83 14.83
N ASN A 65 6.83 9.44 16.08
CA ASN A 65 5.50 9.40 16.68
C ASN A 65 4.86 10.80 16.78
N ALA A 66 5.65 11.83 17.08
CA ALA A 66 5.15 13.21 17.13
C ALA A 66 4.73 13.71 15.73
N VAL A 67 5.54 13.44 14.70
CA VAL A 67 5.19 13.79 13.31
C VAL A 67 3.98 12.98 12.84
N LYS A 68 3.93 11.69 13.14
CA LYS A 68 2.79 10.81 12.82
C LYS A 68 1.48 11.31 13.46
N ALA A 69 1.54 11.73 14.72
CA ALA A 69 0.39 12.31 15.43
C ALA A 69 -0.04 13.66 14.82
N TYR A 70 0.92 14.51 14.43
CA TYR A 70 0.65 15.79 13.79
C TYR A 70 -0.07 15.61 12.44
N VAL A 71 0.44 14.71 11.60
CA VAL A 71 -0.19 14.39 10.30
C VAL A 71 -1.58 13.79 10.49
N LYS A 72 -1.74 12.88 11.45
CA LYS A 72 -3.04 12.27 11.79
C LYS A 72 -4.10 13.31 12.21
N ALA A 73 -3.67 14.41 12.82
CA ALA A 73 -4.57 15.49 13.24
C ALA A 73 -5.22 16.26 12.06
N VAL A 74 -4.74 16.07 10.82
CA VAL A 74 -5.38 16.58 9.60
C VAL A 74 -6.77 15.97 9.39
N GLY A 75 -7.01 14.75 9.90
CA GLY A 75 -8.30 14.06 9.83
C GLY A 75 -8.58 13.37 8.49
N ASP A 76 -7.62 13.35 7.57
CA ASP A 76 -7.70 12.59 6.33
C ASP A 76 -7.09 11.19 6.53
N PRO A 77 -7.86 10.09 6.34
CA PRO A 77 -7.38 8.74 6.56
C PRO A 77 -6.31 8.28 5.54
N TYR A 78 -6.14 9.00 4.45
CA TYR A 78 -5.20 8.66 3.38
C TYR A 78 -3.90 9.47 3.44
N THR A 79 -3.88 10.55 4.24
CA THR A 79 -2.67 11.35 4.48
C THR A 79 -1.93 10.78 5.67
N GLU A 80 -0.71 10.31 5.46
CA GLU A 80 0.09 9.64 6.50
C GLU A 80 1.58 9.94 6.39
N TYR A 81 2.24 9.97 7.54
CA TYR A 81 3.69 9.98 7.64
C TYR A 81 4.22 8.55 7.65
N MET A 82 5.26 8.30 6.90
CA MET A 82 5.97 7.02 6.78
C MET A 82 7.40 7.18 7.29
N ASN A 83 7.76 6.43 8.31
CA ASN A 83 9.17 6.25 8.64
C ASN A 83 9.85 5.35 7.59
N LYS A 84 11.16 5.13 7.70
CA LYS A 84 11.92 4.34 6.72
C LYS A 84 11.31 2.95 6.47
N ALA A 85 10.96 2.25 7.55
CA ALA A 85 10.38 0.91 7.44
C ALA A 85 8.96 0.93 6.84
N ASP A 86 8.15 1.95 7.15
CA ASP A 86 6.83 2.13 6.55
C ASP A 86 6.95 2.44 5.05
N LEU A 87 7.95 3.26 4.65
CA LEU A 87 8.23 3.59 3.25
C LEU A 87 8.70 2.37 2.44
N GLU A 88 9.59 1.55 3.00
CA GLU A 88 10.03 0.30 2.39
C GLU A 88 8.88 -0.68 2.16
N LYS A 89 7.98 -0.83 3.14
CA LYS A 89 6.76 -1.63 2.99
C LYS A 89 5.84 -1.09 1.90
N PHE A 90 5.69 0.23 1.85
CA PHE A 90 4.87 0.87 0.82
C PHE A 90 5.48 0.68 -0.58
N ALA A 91 6.80 0.83 -0.74
CA ALA A 91 7.49 0.57 -1.99
C ALA A 91 7.36 -0.90 -2.42
N SER A 92 7.49 -1.84 -1.48
CA SER A 92 7.29 -3.27 -1.71
C SER A 92 5.86 -3.56 -2.18
N TYR A 93 4.86 -2.95 -1.55
CA TYR A 93 3.46 -3.05 -1.95
C TYR A 93 3.26 -2.55 -3.39
N ILE A 94 3.73 -1.35 -3.72
CA ILE A 94 3.58 -0.77 -5.07
C ILE A 94 4.27 -1.62 -6.15
N ASN A 95 5.39 -2.26 -5.81
CA ASN A 95 6.14 -3.10 -6.74
C ASN A 95 5.68 -4.57 -6.76
N SER A 96 4.63 -4.93 -6.02
CA SER A 96 4.24 -6.33 -5.81
C SER A 96 5.43 -7.23 -5.52
N SER A 97 6.28 -6.79 -4.62
CA SER A 97 7.49 -7.52 -4.24
C SER A 97 7.70 -7.44 -2.74
N TYR A 98 8.38 -8.43 -2.21
CA TYR A 98 8.85 -8.40 -0.82
C TYR A 98 10.24 -9.05 -0.76
N CYS A 99 11.04 -8.65 0.21
CA CYS A 99 12.32 -9.28 0.40
C CYS A 99 12.20 -10.42 1.42
N GLY A 100 12.47 -11.65 0.97
CA GLY A 100 12.29 -12.85 1.77
C GLY A 100 12.82 -14.09 1.09
N ILE A 101 12.18 -15.23 1.34
CA ILE A 101 12.63 -16.55 0.83
C ILE A 101 11.74 -17.14 -0.26
N GLY A 102 10.55 -16.57 -0.51
CA GLY A 102 9.62 -17.01 -1.55
C GLY A 102 8.83 -18.26 -1.17
N VAL A 103 8.11 -18.17 -0.06
CA VAL A 103 7.12 -19.16 0.38
C VAL A 103 5.78 -18.48 0.64
N THR A 104 4.69 -19.18 0.37
CA THR A 104 3.36 -18.86 0.87
C THR A 104 3.09 -19.76 2.07
N VAL A 105 2.71 -19.16 3.18
CA VAL A 105 2.46 -19.87 4.44
C VAL A 105 1.06 -19.58 4.96
N GLN A 106 0.47 -20.54 5.62
CA GLN A 106 -0.88 -20.46 6.18
C GLN A 106 -0.89 -21.02 7.60
N ASN A 107 -1.73 -20.44 8.46
CA ASN A 107 -2.03 -21.03 9.75
C ASN A 107 -2.93 -22.26 9.56
N ASN A 108 -2.43 -23.43 9.91
CA ASN A 108 -3.26 -24.63 10.06
C ASN A 108 -3.91 -24.60 11.46
N THR A 109 -5.19 -24.27 11.49
CA THR A 109 -5.95 -24.10 12.74
C THR A 109 -6.25 -25.42 13.45
N GLU A 110 -6.12 -26.57 12.77
CA GLU A 110 -6.39 -27.89 13.36
C GLU A 110 -5.31 -28.28 14.37
N ASP A 111 -4.05 -27.97 14.07
CA ASP A 111 -2.89 -28.35 14.91
C ASP A 111 -2.04 -27.14 15.34
N ASN A 112 -2.49 -25.91 15.03
CA ASN A 112 -1.82 -24.64 15.32
C ASN A 112 -0.38 -24.58 14.79
N THR A 113 -0.19 -25.05 13.55
CA THR A 113 1.11 -25.03 12.87
C THR A 113 1.13 -24.04 11.71
N ILE A 114 2.34 -23.67 11.24
CA ILE A 114 2.53 -22.84 10.05
C ILE A 114 2.85 -23.77 8.87
N LEU A 115 1.88 -23.96 7.98
CA LEU A 115 2.01 -24.82 6.81
C LEU A 115 2.53 -24.01 5.61
N VAL A 116 3.52 -24.56 4.90
CA VAL A 116 3.95 -24.06 3.58
C VAL A 116 2.94 -24.56 2.54
N VAL A 117 2.15 -23.65 1.97
CA VAL A 117 1.11 -23.95 0.97
C VAL A 117 1.54 -23.58 -0.45
N GLY A 118 2.73 -23.01 -0.62
CA GLY A 118 3.31 -22.74 -1.92
C GLY A 118 4.75 -22.29 -1.83
N VAL A 119 5.51 -22.55 -2.88
CA VAL A 119 6.92 -22.14 -3.00
C VAL A 119 7.12 -21.52 -4.38
N PHE A 120 7.53 -20.25 -4.41
CA PHE A 120 7.74 -19.52 -5.66
C PHE A 120 8.88 -20.13 -6.49
N GLU A 121 8.69 -20.25 -7.79
CA GLU A 121 9.75 -20.62 -8.70
C GLU A 121 10.88 -19.59 -8.65
N ASN A 122 12.12 -20.02 -8.87
CA ASN A 122 13.31 -19.18 -8.80
C ASN A 122 13.56 -18.50 -7.43
N SER A 123 12.92 -18.98 -6.36
CA SER A 123 13.08 -18.43 -5.01
C SER A 123 14.21 -19.11 -4.22
N PRO A 124 14.76 -18.44 -3.19
CA PRO A 124 15.71 -19.07 -2.26
C PRO A 124 15.17 -20.35 -1.61
N ALA A 125 13.91 -20.38 -1.21
CA ALA A 125 13.28 -21.54 -0.60
C ALA A 125 13.23 -22.73 -1.55
N LYS A 126 12.86 -22.50 -2.83
CA LYS A 126 12.85 -23.55 -3.87
C LYS A 126 14.25 -24.12 -4.09
N GLY A 127 15.24 -23.22 -4.20
CA GLY A 127 16.65 -23.63 -4.38
C GLY A 127 17.21 -24.39 -3.19
N ALA A 128 16.74 -24.09 -1.98
CA ALA A 128 17.14 -24.79 -0.76
C ALA A 128 16.44 -26.17 -0.58
N GLY A 129 15.30 -26.40 -1.26
CA GLY A 129 14.55 -27.65 -1.19
C GLY A 129 13.42 -27.65 -0.14
N ILE A 130 12.90 -26.47 0.20
CA ILE A 130 11.61 -26.32 0.87
C ILE A 130 10.52 -26.62 -0.16
N VAL A 131 9.48 -27.33 0.23
CA VAL A 131 8.38 -27.75 -0.64
C VAL A 131 7.03 -27.47 0.02
N GLU A 132 5.99 -27.45 -0.78
CA GLU A 132 4.61 -27.43 -0.30
C GLU A 132 4.34 -28.64 0.59
N GLY A 133 3.62 -28.43 1.69
CA GLY A 133 3.35 -29.45 2.72
C GLY A 133 4.38 -29.47 3.86
N ASP A 134 5.51 -28.77 3.74
CA ASP A 134 6.43 -28.58 4.87
C ASP A 134 5.78 -27.73 5.96
N VAL A 135 6.07 -28.05 7.23
CA VAL A 135 5.60 -27.26 8.38
C VAL A 135 6.75 -26.41 8.91
N LEU A 136 6.62 -25.09 8.83
CA LEU A 136 7.60 -24.16 9.39
C LEU A 136 7.51 -24.18 10.92
N THR A 137 8.60 -24.50 11.59
CA THR A 137 8.65 -24.60 13.07
C THR A 137 9.49 -23.52 13.71
N LYS A 138 10.57 -23.03 13.05
CA LYS A 138 11.45 -21.99 13.60
C LYS A 138 11.97 -21.05 12.50
N VAL A 139 12.23 -19.80 12.88
CA VAL A 139 12.97 -18.80 12.10
C VAL A 139 14.14 -18.31 12.96
N ASN A 140 15.36 -18.45 12.46
CA ASN A 140 16.59 -18.10 13.18
C ASN A 140 16.66 -18.71 14.60
N GLY A 141 16.20 -19.95 14.74
CA GLY A 141 16.16 -20.68 16.02
C GLY A 141 14.99 -20.32 16.94
N THR A 142 14.21 -19.27 16.66
CA THR A 142 13.00 -18.94 17.42
C THR A 142 11.82 -19.73 16.89
N ALA A 143 11.12 -20.45 17.79
CA ALA A 143 9.94 -21.24 17.43
C ALA A 143 8.70 -20.36 17.26
N TYR A 144 7.84 -20.74 16.32
CA TYR A 144 6.56 -20.10 16.04
C TYR A 144 5.44 -21.13 15.90
N LEU A 145 4.26 -20.77 16.38
CA LEU A 145 3.02 -21.52 16.22
C LEU A 145 2.13 -20.85 15.17
N GLY A 146 1.07 -21.55 14.73
CA GLY A 146 0.14 -21.05 13.70
C GLY A 146 -0.45 -19.67 14.01
N GLU A 147 -0.84 -19.43 15.26
CA GLU A 147 -1.35 -18.12 15.74
C GLU A 147 -0.31 -16.98 15.64
N GLN A 148 0.99 -17.29 15.54
CA GLN A 148 2.10 -16.35 15.38
C GLN A 148 2.55 -16.22 13.92
N LEU A 149 1.69 -16.52 12.95
CA LEU A 149 2.00 -16.46 11.52
C LEU A 149 2.56 -15.11 11.09
N ASN A 150 2.01 -14.02 11.60
CA ASN A 150 2.45 -12.64 11.24
C ASN A 150 3.85 -12.33 11.78
N GLU A 151 4.16 -12.80 12.99
CA GLU A 151 5.49 -12.64 13.58
C GLU A 151 6.53 -13.50 12.84
N ALA A 152 6.16 -14.73 12.49
CA ALA A 152 7.02 -15.63 11.71
C ALA A 152 7.31 -15.04 10.33
N THR A 153 6.30 -14.55 9.60
CA THR A 153 6.48 -13.92 8.30
C THR A 153 7.33 -12.66 8.38
N THR A 154 7.16 -11.85 9.44
CA THR A 154 8.01 -10.68 9.70
C THR A 154 9.47 -11.08 9.95
N ALA A 155 9.72 -12.17 10.66
CA ALA A 155 11.08 -12.68 10.92
C ALA A 155 11.73 -13.29 9.67
N ILE A 156 10.93 -13.86 8.75
CA ILE A 156 11.39 -14.37 7.45
C ILE A 156 11.83 -13.24 6.54
N GLN A 157 11.08 -12.14 6.52
CA GLN A 157 11.39 -10.95 5.74
C GLN A 157 12.62 -10.21 6.33
N GLY A 158 13.26 -9.37 5.52
CA GLY A 158 14.41 -8.57 5.94
C GLY A 158 15.15 -7.98 4.75
N GLU A 159 16.31 -7.39 4.99
CA GLU A 159 17.13 -6.79 3.93
C GLU A 159 17.62 -7.83 2.93
N GLU A 160 17.73 -7.44 1.66
CA GLU A 160 18.23 -8.30 0.59
C GLU A 160 19.66 -8.76 0.89
N ASP A 161 20.02 -9.97 0.42
CA ASP A 161 21.30 -10.63 0.65
C ASP A 161 21.65 -10.97 2.11
N THR A 162 20.78 -10.67 3.09
CA THR A 162 20.96 -11.14 4.47
C THR A 162 20.56 -12.59 4.62
N GLU A 163 21.22 -13.33 5.53
CA GLU A 163 20.94 -14.74 5.78
C GLU A 163 19.74 -14.91 6.72
N VAL A 164 18.95 -15.95 6.45
CA VAL A 164 17.90 -16.45 7.35
C VAL A 164 17.96 -17.98 7.38
N THR A 165 17.79 -18.55 8.58
CA THR A 165 17.67 -19.99 8.79
C THR A 165 16.23 -20.33 9.11
N ILE A 166 15.65 -21.22 8.31
CA ILE A 166 14.29 -21.73 8.47
C ILE A 166 14.37 -23.20 8.89
N THR A 167 13.76 -23.55 10.01
CA THR A 167 13.56 -24.94 10.39
C THR A 167 12.17 -25.40 9.93
N VAL A 168 12.11 -26.45 9.15
CA VAL A 168 10.85 -27.06 8.75
C VAL A 168 10.80 -28.51 9.21
N LYS A 169 9.60 -28.95 9.55
CA LYS A 169 9.27 -30.39 9.77
C LYS A 169 8.74 -30.92 8.46
N LYS A 170 9.40 -31.96 7.94
CA LYS A 170 9.04 -32.68 6.73
C LYS A 170 7.88 -33.65 6.95
N ALA A 171 7.27 -34.12 5.87
CA ALA A 171 6.17 -35.12 5.92
C ALA A 171 6.54 -36.41 6.64
N ASP A 172 7.84 -36.82 6.66
CA ASP A 172 8.36 -37.97 7.39
C ASP A 172 8.56 -37.69 8.89
N GLY A 173 8.25 -36.50 9.36
CA GLY A 173 8.38 -36.06 10.76
C GLY A 173 9.77 -35.55 11.13
N THR A 174 10.75 -35.54 10.23
CA THR A 174 12.09 -35.02 10.51
C THR A 174 12.13 -33.52 10.47
N GLU A 175 12.83 -32.86 11.43
CA GLU A 175 13.15 -31.44 11.34
C GLU A 175 14.44 -31.22 10.56
N LYS A 176 14.44 -30.19 9.69
CA LYS A 176 15.61 -29.85 8.90
C LYS A 176 15.76 -28.33 8.83
N ASP A 177 17.00 -27.85 9.03
CA ASP A 177 17.37 -26.46 8.89
C ASP A 177 17.80 -26.15 7.45
N PHE A 178 17.32 -25.01 6.96
CA PHE A 178 17.69 -24.44 5.66
C PHE A 178 18.18 -23.02 5.86
N THR A 179 19.44 -22.77 5.61
CA THR A 179 20.02 -21.41 5.63
C THR A 179 20.12 -20.92 4.21
N MET A 180 19.57 -19.72 3.96
CA MET A 180 19.54 -19.10 2.64
C MET A 180 19.60 -17.58 2.75
N LYS A 181 19.99 -16.92 1.67
CA LYS A 181 19.93 -15.46 1.56
C LYS A 181 18.54 -15.01 1.12
N ARG A 182 18.05 -13.95 1.74
CA ARG A 182 16.84 -13.27 1.31
C ARG A 182 17.03 -12.65 -0.07
N LYS A 183 16.00 -12.69 -0.88
CA LYS A 183 15.96 -12.01 -2.18
C LYS A 183 14.66 -11.27 -2.36
N SER A 184 14.66 -10.31 -3.27
CA SER A 184 13.42 -9.71 -3.76
C SER A 184 12.61 -10.77 -4.49
N ILE A 185 11.39 -11.02 -4.00
CA ILE A 185 10.42 -11.98 -4.55
C ILE A 185 9.31 -11.16 -5.20
N HIS A 186 9.14 -11.36 -6.48
CA HIS A 186 8.00 -10.78 -7.19
C HIS A 186 6.75 -11.64 -6.99
N VAL A 187 5.63 -10.99 -6.71
CA VAL A 187 4.31 -11.62 -6.60
C VAL A 187 3.48 -11.17 -7.79
N ASN A 188 2.94 -12.11 -8.54
CA ASN A 188 2.09 -11.78 -9.68
C ASN A 188 0.91 -10.91 -9.23
N SER A 189 0.69 -9.84 -9.96
CA SER A 189 -0.43 -8.92 -9.76
C SER A 189 -1.64 -9.29 -10.62
N VAL A 190 -1.45 -10.17 -11.59
CA VAL A 190 -2.46 -10.58 -12.55
C VAL A 190 -2.42 -12.10 -12.72
N GLU A 191 -3.60 -12.71 -12.77
CA GLU A 191 -3.79 -14.14 -13.05
C GLU A 191 -4.83 -14.30 -14.15
N SER A 192 -4.79 -15.40 -14.92
CA SER A 192 -5.78 -15.63 -15.96
C SER A 192 -6.03 -17.11 -16.21
N GLU A 193 -7.24 -17.40 -16.67
CA GLU A 193 -7.63 -18.71 -17.15
C GLU A 193 -8.65 -18.61 -18.29
N VAL A 194 -8.86 -19.70 -19.00
CA VAL A 194 -9.95 -19.84 -19.98
C VAL A 194 -11.05 -20.65 -19.31
N LEU A 195 -12.22 -20.03 -19.18
CA LEU A 195 -13.44 -20.66 -18.67
C LEU A 195 -14.17 -21.45 -19.77
N GLU A 196 -15.28 -22.09 -19.38
CA GLU A 196 -16.20 -22.71 -20.33
C GLU A 196 -16.68 -21.70 -21.40
N ASP A 197 -17.10 -22.19 -22.56
CA ASP A 197 -17.57 -21.39 -23.69
C ASP A 197 -16.49 -20.49 -24.33
N ASN A 198 -15.20 -20.73 -24.08
CA ASN A 198 -14.08 -19.91 -24.51
C ASN A 198 -14.18 -18.45 -24.00
N ILE A 199 -14.56 -18.27 -22.77
CA ILE A 199 -14.53 -16.97 -22.09
C ILE A 199 -13.18 -16.84 -21.36
N GLY A 200 -12.45 -15.74 -21.64
CA GLY A 200 -11.26 -15.39 -20.90
C GLY A 200 -11.64 -14.80 -19.54
N TYR A 201 -10.89 -15.15 -18.51
CA TYR A 201 -11.02 -14.59 -17.17
C TYR A 201 -9.68 -14.08 -16.71
N ILE A 202 -9.63 -12.81 -16.32
CA ILE A 202 -8.43 -12.16 -15.79
C ILE A 202 -8.76 -11.58 -14.42
N THR A 203 -8.05 -12.00 -13.39
CA THR A 203 -8.07 -11.39 -12.06
C THR A 203 -6.94 -10.40 -11.93
N ILE A 204 -7.24 -9.15 -11.58
CA ILE A 204 -6.25 -8.15 -11.21
C ILE A 204 -6.23 -8.06 -9.69
N LEU A 205 -5.21 -8.66 -9.07
CA LEU A 205 -5.05 -8.68 -7.62
C LEU A 205 -4.64 -7.32 -7.07
N GLN A 206 -3.83 -6.57 -7.86
CA GLN A 206 -3.34 -5.24 -7.49
C GLN A 206 -2.90 -4.48 -8.75
N PHE A 207 -3.06 -3.16 -8.76
CA PHE A 207 -2.50 -2.28 -9.78
C PHE A 207 -1.06 -1.88 -9.43
N SER A 208 -0.16 -2.86 -9.39
CA SER A 208 1.27 -2.65 -9.12
C SER A 208 2.00 -2.02 -10.31
N SER A 209 3.28 -1.70 -10.13
CA SER A 209 4.15 -1.20 -11.22
C SER A 209 4.34 -2.20 -12.37
N THR A 210 4.13 -3.51 -12.14
CA THR A 210 4.27 -4.57 -13.15
C THR A 210 2.92 -5.03 -13.73
N ALA A 211 1.80 -4.69 -13.07
CA ALA A 211 0.47 -5.20 -13.41
C ALA A 211 0.06 -4.97 -14.86
N SER A 212 0.45 -3.83 -15.46
CA SER A 212 0.10 -3.53 -16.85
C SER A 212 0.82 -4.45 -17.86
N ALA A 213 2.07 -4.78 -17.60
CA ALA A 213 2.84 -5.69 -18.45
C ALA A 213 2.33 -7.13 -18.30
N GLU A 214 2.05 -7.55 -17.06
CA GLU A 214 1.45 -8.86 -16.78
C GLU A 214 0.08 -8.98 -17.43
N PHE A 215 -0.80 -7.99 -17.26
CA PHE A 215 -2.12 -7.95 -17.88
C PHE A 215 -2.06 -8.11 -19.38
N LYS A 216 -1.15 -7.37 -20.03
CA LYS A 216 -0.98 -7.48 -21.49
C LYS A 216 -0.56 -8.88 -21.90
N THR A 217 0.38 -9.50 -21.20
CA THR A 217 0.83 -10.88 -21.47
C THR A 217 -0.34 -11.85 -21.37
N HIS A 218 -1.10 -11.80 -20.29
CA HIS A 218 -2.27 -12.65 -20.05
C HIS A 218 -3.37 -12.43 -21.09
N LEU A 219 -3.65 -11.16 -21.44
CA LEU A 219 -4.63 -10.84 -22.48
C LEU A 219 -4.22 -11.39 -23.86
N ASP A 220 -2.96 -11.19 -24.25
CA ASP A 220 -2.44 -11.68 -25.54
C ASP A 220 -2.51 -13.22 -25.60
N GLU A 221 -2.17 -13.91 -24.52
CA GLU A 221 -2.29 -15.37 -24.41
C GLU A 221 -3.74 -15.85 -24.56
N LEU A 222 -4.68 -15.21 -23.85
CA LEU A 222 -6.11 -15.54 -23.93
C LEU A 222 -6.66 -15.30 -25.33
N VAL A 223 -6.33 -14.17 -25.95
CA VAL A 223 -6.72 -13.86 -27.34
C VAL A 223 -6.16 -14.90 -28.31
N SER A 224 -4.91 -15.34 -28.13
CA SER A 224 -4.29 -16.39 -28.96
C SER A 224 -5.01 -17.74 -28.85
N LYS A 225 -5.64 -18.02 -27.70
CA LYS A 225 -6.47 -19.21 -27.46
C LYS A 225 -7.89 -19.09 -28.04
N GLY A 226 -8.23 -17.97 -28.67
CA GLY A 226 -9.50 -17.76 -29.36
C GLY A 226 -10.70 -17.52 -28.44
N ILE A 227 -10.52 -16.80 -27.35
CA ILE A 227 -11.62 -16.40 -26.47
C ILE A 227 -12.64 -15.54 -27.23
N LYS A 228 -13.91 -15.61 -26.81
CA LYS A 228 -15.02 -14.90 -27.43
C LYS A 228 -15.53 -13.73 -26.61
N GLY A 229 -15.19 -13.67 -25.34
CA GLY A 229 -15.52 -12.64 -24.39
C GLY A 229 -14.52 -12.63 -23.26
N LEU A 230 -14.49 -11.56 -22.50
CA LEU A 230 -13.55 -11.36 -21.39
C LEU A 230 -14.26 -10.92 -20.13
N VAL A 231 -13.96 -11.57 -19.02
CA VAL A 231 -14.27 -11.12 -17.68
C VAL A 231 -12.99 -10.57 -17.04
N VAL A 232 -13.03 -9.34 -16.52
CA VAL A 232 -11.97 -8.74 -15.71
C VAL A 232 -12.47 -8.61 -14.30
N ASP A 233 -11.80 -9.30 -13.36
CA ASP A 233 -12.18 -9.32 -11.95
C ASP A 233 -11.29 -8.38 -11.14
N VAL A 234 -11.91 -7.38 -10.50
CA VAL A 234 -11.27 -6.44 -9.56
C VAL A 234 -11.92 -6.49 -8.18
N ARG A 235 -12.62 -7.58 -7.87
CA ARG A 235 -13.13 -7.81 -6.52
C ARG A 235 -11.96 -7.92 -5.55
N ASP A 236 -12.12 -7.37 -4.35
CA ASP A 236 -11.11 -7.31 -3.28
C ASP A 236 -9.81 -6.57 -3.65
N ASN A 237 -9.75 -5.94 -4.81
CA ASN A 237 -8.62 -5.14 -5.26
C ASN A 237 -8.73 -3.70 -4.74
N THR A 238 -7.90 -3.32 -3.79
CA THR A 238 -7.88 -1.99 -3.16
C THR A 238 -7.25 -0.89 -4.02
N GLY A 239 -6.80 -1.23 -5.25
CA GLY A 239 -6.22 -0.29 -6.21
C GLY A 239 -4.72 -0.46 -6.40
N GLY A 240 -4.02 0.65 -6.54
CA GLY A 240 -2.58 0.72 -6.81
C GLY A 240 -2.22 1.99 -7.57
N THR A 241 -1.33 1.88 -8.56
CA THR A 241 -0.84 3.03 -9.32
C THR A 241 -1.79 3.45 -10.43
N THR A 242 -1.85 4.74 -10.70
CA THR A 242 -2.63 5.31 -11.80
C THR A 242 -2.06 4.92 -13.16
N GLU A 243 -0.74 4.81 -13.29
CA GLU A 243 -0.08 4.38 -14.52
C GLU A 243 -0.49 2.97 -14.94
N ALA A 244 -0.62 2.06 -13.97
CA ALA A 244 -1.03 0.68 -14.26
C ALA A 244 -2.46 0.64 -14.79
N VAL A 245 -3.41 1.29 -14.13
CA VAL A 245 -4.81 1.28 -14.56
C VAL A 245 -5.00 2.03 -15.88
N GLU A 246 -4.34 3.18 -16.11
CA GLU A 246 -4.39 3.88 -17.40
C GLU A 246 -3.93 3.00 -18.55
N THR A 247 -2.85 2.25 -18.35
CA THR A 247 -2.31 1.34 -19.36
C THR A 247 -3.23 0.14 -19.58
N ILE A 248 -3.78 -0.46 -18.53
CA ILE A 248 -4.70 -1.60 -18.62
C ILE A 248 -5.98 -1.20 -19.35
N VAL A 249 -6.61 -0.10 -18.94
CA VAL A 249 -7.86 0.41 -19.54
C VAL A 249 -7.65 0.77 -21.03
N SER A 250 -6.48 1.25 -21.40
CA SER A 250 -6.14 1.57 -22.78
C SER A 250 -6.16 0.37 -23.74
N ASN A 251 -6.23 -0.87 -23.25
CA ASN A 251 -6.46 -2.04 -24.10
C ASN A 251 -7.91 -2.12 -24.61
N PHE A 252 -8.84 -1.42 -23.99
CA PHE A 252 -10.27 -1.52 -24.25
C PHE A 252 -10.88 -0.26 -24.88
N LEU A 253 -10.33 0.91 -24.58
CA LEU A 253 -10.88 2.22 -24.97
C LEU A 253 -10.35 2.69 -26.32
N LYS A 254 -11.05 3.65 -26.91
CA LYS A 254 -10.63 4.30 -28.15
C LYS A 254 -9.73 5.50 -27.85
N LYS A 255 -8.90 5.85 -28.80
CA LYS A 255 -8.07 7.05 -28.72
C LYS A 255 -8.92 8.29 -28.48
N GLY A 256 -8.59 9.01 -27.42
CA GLY A 256 -9.26 10.25 -27.02
C GLY A 256 -10.30 10.08 -25.92
N ASP A 257 -10.76 8.84 -25.67
CA ASP A 257 -11.68 8.56 -24.56
C ASP A 257 -11.06 9.01 -23.23
N ILE A 258 -11.89 9.58 -22.38
CA ILE A 258 -11.48 10.02 -21.05
C ILE A 258 -11.48 8.80 -20.13
N ILE A 259 -10.34 8.55 -19.48
CA ILE A 259 -10.22 7.51 -18.46
C ILE A 259 -10.75 8.05 -17.12
N TYR A 260 -10.28 9.22 -16.73
CA TYR A 260 -10.73 10.01 -15.58
C TYR A 260 -10.18 11.43 -15.70
N TYR A 261 -10.57 12.33 -14.81
CA TYR A 261 -9.83 13.57 -14.60
C TYR A 261 -9.66 13.87 -13.12
N THR A 262 -8.60 14.62 -12.80
CA THR A 262 -8.34 15.09 -11.43
C THR A 262 -8.67 16.56 -11.29
N SER A 263 -8.88 16.99 -10.05
CA SER A 263 -8.98 18.41 -9.67
C SER A 263 -8.21 18.64 -8.38
N ASP A 264 -7.27 19.58 -8.42
CA ASP A 264 -6.48 20.00 -7.27
C ASP A 264 -7.27 20.96 -6.36
N LYS A 265 -6.65 21.38 -5.26
CA LYS A 265 -7.23 22.34 -4.29
C LYS A 265 -7.54 23.73 -4.89
N HIS A 266 -7.02 24.05 -6.07
CA HIS A 266 -7.27 25.29 -6.79
C HIS A 266 -8.31 25.15 -7.91
N GLY A 267 -8.87 23.94 -8.07
CA GLY A 267 -9.86 23.64 -9.11
C GLY A 267 -9.26 23.42 -10.49
N ARG A 268 -7.93 23.27 -10.62
CA ARG A 268 -7.28 22.95 -11.90
C ARG A 268 -7.55 21.49 -12.23
N LYS A 269 -8.07 21.25 -13.43
CA LYS A 269 -8.40 19.92 -13.92
C LYS A 269 -7.30 19.36 -14.81
N MET A 270 -6.96 18.08 -14.61
CA MET A 270 -6.08 17.33 -15.49
C MET A 270 -6.80 16.07 -15.97
N TYR A 271 -6.81 15.86 -17.28
CA TYR A 271 -7.52 14.72 -17.90
C TYR A 271 -6.55 13.63 -18.30
N ALA A 272 -6.77 12.43 -17.80
CA ALA A 272 -6.16 11.21 -18.30
C ALA A 272 -7.02 10.71 -19.47
N LYS A 273 -6.39 10.54 -20.64
CA LYS A 273 -7.06 10.11 -21.87
C LYS A 273 -6.33 8.96 -22.51
N CYS A 274 -7.08 8.07 -23.14
CA CYS A 274 -6.52 7.02 -23.94
C CYS A 274 -5.73 7.60 -25.11
N ARG A 275 -4.47 7.18 -25.27
CA ARG A 275 -3.53 7.76 -26.25
C ARG A 275 -3.57 7.05 -27.60
N GLN A 276 -4.10 5.86 -27.67
CA GLN A 276 -4.20 5.00 -28.85
C GLN A 276 -5.49 4.19 -28.78
N ASP A 277 -5.89 3.59 -29.92
CA ASP A 277 -7.00 2.67 -29.93
C ASP A 277 -6.64 1.38 -29.19
N GLY A 278 -7.62 0.78 -28.53
CA GLY A 278 -7.47 -0.45 -27.78
C GLY A 278 -7.09 -1.64 -28.64
N ASN A 279 -6.58 -2.67 -28.01
CA ASN A 279 -6.08 -3.89 -28.66
C ASN A 279 -7.17 -4.93 -28.87
N THR A 280 -8.37 -4.75 -28.29
CA THR A 280 -9.45 -5.74 -28.36
C THR A 280 -10.82 -5.11 -28.32
N ASP A 281 -11.71 -5.64 -29.16
CA ASP A 281 -13.14 -5.33 -29.19
C ASP A 281 -13.99 -6.45 -28.57
N LEU A 282 -13.36 -7.42 -27.90
CA LEU A 282 -14.08 -8.51 -27.23
C LEU A 282 -15.18 -7.99 -26.30
N PRO A 283 -16.37 -8.61 -26.26
CA PRO A 283 -17.35 -8.35 -25.22
C PRO A 283 -16.71 -8.41 -23.84
N LEU A 284 -16.95 -7.39 -22.99
CA LEU A 284 -16.26 -7.20 -21.74
C LEU A 284 -17.25 -7.08 -20.58
N VAL A 285 -17.01 -7.84 -19.53
CA VAL A 285 -17.66 -7.69 -18.21
C VAL A 285 -16.60 -7.46 -17.16
N VAL A 286 -16.87 -6.54 -16.24
CA VAL A 286 -16.01 -6.28 -15.07
C VAL A 286 -16.77 -6.71 -13.82
N LEU A 287 -16.11 -7.51 -12.96
CA LEU A 287 -16.61 -7.88 -11.64
C LEU A 287 -16.08 -6.92 -10.59
N SER A 288 -16.97 -6.44 -9.72
CA SER A 288 -16.64 -5.53 -8.61
C SER A 288 -17.34 -5.91 -7.32
N ASN A 289 -16.76 -5.51 -6.18
CA ASN A 289 -17.39 -5.60 -4.86
C ASN A 289 -17.07 -4.38 -3.99
N GLY A 290 -17.55 -4.38 -2.74
CA GLY A 290 -17.34 -3.30 -1.79
C GLY A 290 -15.88 -3.02 -1.42
N ASN A 291 -14.95 -3.89 -1.76
CA ASN A 291 -13.51 -3.72 -1.55
C ASN A 291 -12.78 -3.24 -2.82
N SER A 292 -13.45 -3.19 -3.97
CA SER A 292 -12.90 -2.61 -5.20
C SER A 292 -12.73 -1.10 -5.03
N ALA A 293 -11.50 -0.59 -4.95
CA ALA A 293 -11.23 0.79 -4.57
C ALA A 293 -10.19 1.49 -5.46
N SER A 294 -10.21 2.83 -5.53
CA SER A 294 -9.17 3.65 -6.15
C SER A 294 -8.95 3.30 -7.65
N ALA A 295 -7.79 2.75 -8.04
CA ALA A 295 -7.49 2.35 -9.41
C ALA A 295 -8.53 1.34 -9.97
N SER A 296 -9.07 0.44 -9.13
CA SER A 296 -10.17 -0.44 -9.52
C SER A 296 -11.41 0.35 -9.90
N GLU A 297 -11.71 1.43 -9.19
CA GLU A 297 -12.84 2.31 -9.48
C GLU A 297 -12.61 3.14 -10.76
N ILE A 298 -11.36 3.51 -11.06
CA ILE A 298 -10.99 4.13 -12.33
C ILE A 298 -11.29 3.17 -13.49
N LEU A 299 -10.90 1.88 -13.36
CA LEU A 299 -11.19 0.86 -14.38
C LEU A 299 -12.70 0.69 -14.56
N ILE A 300 -13.45 0.50 -13.46
CA ILE A 300 -14.91 0.34 -13.47
C ILE A 300 -15.58 1.53 -14.16
N ALA A 301 -15.26 2.77 -13.74
CA ALA A 301 -15.83 3.99 -14.31
C ALA A 301 -15.50 4.14 -15.80
N SER A 302 -14.24 3.90 -16.16
CA SER A 302 -13.77 4.04 -17.55
C SER A 302 -14.47 3.06 -18.49
N VAL A 303 -14.67 1.81 -18.06
CA VAL A 303 -15.36 0.80 -18.87
C VAL A 303 -16.84 1.13 -18.96
N LYS A 304 -17.48 1.51 -17.86
CA LYS A 304 -18.91 1.80 -17.79
C LYS A 304 -19.29 3.05 -18.58
N GLU A 305 -18.62 4.18 -18.28
CA GLU A 305 -19.04 5.49 -18.81
C GLU A 305 -18.51 5.79 -20.23
N ASN A 306 -17.67 4.92 -20.80
CA ASN A 306 -17.36 4.91 -22.23
C ASN A 306 -18.14 3.82 -22.99
N ASP A 307 -19.20 3.23 -22.41
CA ASP A 307 -20.03 2.18 -23.02
C ASP A 307 -19.21 0.98 -23.54
N ARG A 308 -18.05 0.67 -22.89
CA ARG A 308 -17.14 -0.36 -23.35
C ARG A 308 -17.47 -1.75 -22.83
N GLY A 309 -18.13 -1.84 -21.69
CA GLY A 309 -18.47 -3.11 -21.07
C GLY A 309 -19.49 -2.95 -19.96
N ILE A 310 -19.83 -4.07 -19.36
CA ILE A 310 -20.88 -4.20 -18.33
C ILE A 310 -20.22 -4.44 -16.98
N ILE A 311 -20.72 -3.81 -15.92
CA ILE A 311 -20.26 -4.01 -14.57
C ILE A 311 -21.23 -4.91 -13.81
N VAL A 312 -20.74 -5.99 -13.21
CA VAL A 312 -21.51 -6.96 -12.43
C VAL A 312 -20.93 -7.09 -11.02
N GLY A 313 -21.79 -7.27 -10.05
CA GLY A 313 -21.40 -7.50 -8.66
C GLY A 313 -21.98 -6.49 -7.70
N GLU A 314 -21.16 -5.91 -6.84
CA GLU A 314 -21.61 -4.96 -5.82
C GLU A 314 -21.01 -3.57 -6.07
N LYS A 315 -21.62 -2.59 -5.40
CA LYS A 315 -21.13 -1.21 -5.42
C LYS A 315 -19.71 -1.13 -4.85
N SER A 316 -18.82 -0.40 -5.55
CA SER A 316 -17.42 -0.20 -5.14
C SER A 316 -17.27 0.65 -3.87
N TYR A 317 -16.05 0.71 -3.35
CA TYR A 317 -15.70 1.32 -2.05
C TYR A 317 -15.96 2.83 -1.96
N GLY A 318 -15.58 3.60 -2.98
CA GLY A 318 -15.70 5.07 -2.96
C GLY A 318 -14.44 5.81 -2.51
N LYS A 319 -13.26 5.44 -3.01
CA LYS A 319 -12.02 6.18 -2.78
C LYS A 319 -11.70 7.10 -3.97
N GLY A 320 -12.35 8.26 -4.07
CA GLY A 320 -12.20 9.22 -5.15
C GLY A 320 -11.13 10.30 -4.91
N VAL A 321 -9.97 9.93 -4.36
CA VAL A 321 -8.88 10.86 -4.03
C VAL A 321 -7.52 10.29 -4.44
N VAL A 322 -6.62 11.19 -4.84
CA VAL A 322 -5.25 10.87 -5.27
C VAL A 322 -4.27 11.33 -4.20
N GLN A 323 -3.33 10.46 -3.86
CA GLN A 323 -2.23 10.76 -2.96
C GLN A 323 -0.94 10.96 -3.75
N GLN A 324 -0.11 11.88 -3.28
CA GLN A 324 1.26 12.05 -3.72
C GLN A 324 2.23 11.75 -2.58
N LEU A 325 3.28 11.03 -2.88
CA LEU A 325 4.37 10.73 -1.96
C LEU A 325 5.43 11.84 -2.06
N PHE A 326 5.83 12.36 -0.91
CA PHE A 326 6.92 13.33 -0.77
C PHE A 326 7.99 12.72 0.12
N GLU A 327 9.08 12.29 -0.49
CA GLU A 327 10.23 11.73 0.22
C GLU A 327 11.09 12.85 0.84
N MET A 328 11.64 12.57 2.02
CA MET A 328 12.54 13.46 2.74
C MET A 328 13.97 12.92 2.69
N ASN A 329 14.93 13.80 2.87
CA ASN A 329 16.36 13.46 2.76
C ASN A 329 16.89 12.56 3.88
N ASP A 330 16.13 12.34 4.92
CA ASP A 330 16.42 11.41 6.03
C ASP A 330 15.90 9.99 5.78
N GLY A 331 15.25 9.73 4.63
CA GLY A 331 14.69 8.44 4.25
C GLY A 331 13.28 8.20 4.79
N THR A 332 12.62 9.23 5.32
CA THR A 332 11.21 9.20 5.66
C THR A 332 10.36 9.81 4.55
N ALA A 333 9.04 9.70 4.61
CA ALA A 333 8.14 10.28 3.62
C ALA A 333 6.82 10.74 4.22
N ILE A 334 6.13 11.60 3.50
CA ILE A 334 4.73 11.91 3.76
C ILE A 334 3.91 11.66 2.50
N LYS A 335 2.86 10.85 2.63
CA LYS A 335 1.87 10.61 1.59
C LYS A 335 0.69 11.55 1.87
N ILE A 336 0.37 12.44 0.94
CA ILE A 336 -0.63 13.50 1.12
C ILE A 336 -1.70 13.38 0.04
N THR A 337 -2.97 13.48 0.43
CA THR A 337 -4.07 13.67 -0.52
C THR A 337 -3.96 15.05 -1.15
N VAL A 338 -3.72 15.08 -2.47
CA VAL A 338 -3.46 16.32 -3.22
C VAL A 338 -4.58 16.68 -4.19
N GLU A 339 -5.34 15.68 -4.68
CA GLU A 339 -6.37 15.85 -5.68
C GLU A 339 -7.58 14.95 -5.40
N LYS A 340 -8.72 15.34 -5.95
CA LYS A 340 -9.85 14.45 -6.18
C LYS A 340 -9.82 13.98 -7.61
N TYR A 341 -10.25 12.74 -7.86
CA TYR A 341 -10.53 12.31 -9.21
C TYR A 341 -12.03 12.12 -9.43
N PHE A 342 -12.41 12.26 -10.69
CA PHE A 342 -13.77 12.19 -11.18
C PHE A 342 -13.83 11.21 -12.34
N THR A 343 -14.95 10.55 -12.49
CA THR A 343 -15.19 9.63 -13.60
C THR A 343 -15.20 10.37 -14.95
N PRO A 344 -15.18 9.67 -16.10
CA PRO A 344 -15.30 10.29 -17.41
C PRO A 344 -16.44 11.29 -17.54
N ASP A 345 -17.61 10.97 -17.00
CA ASP A 345 -18.81 11.83 -17.01
C ASP A 345 -18.78 12.93 -15.94
N GLY A 346 -17.77 12.97 -15.07
CA GLY A 346 -17.59 13.98 -14.06
C GLY A 346 -18.23 13.66 -12.71
N ASN A 347 -18.56 12.43 -12.44
CA ASN A 347 -19.15 12.03 -11.17
C ASN A 347 -18.08 11.98 -10.07
N ASP A 348 -18.37 12.59 -8.91
CA ASP A 348 -17.58 12.47 -7.68
C ASP A 348 -17.98 11.17 -6.98
N ILE A 349 -17.09 10.19 -6.97
CA ILE A 349 -17.31 8.88 -6.34
C ILE A 349 -16.84 8.81 -4.89
N HIS A 350 -16.18 9.88 -4.38
CA HIS A 350 -15.61 9.84 -3.03
C HIS A 350 -16.67 9.63 -1.96
N LYS A 351 -16.51 8.56 -1.17
CA LYS A 351 -17.48 8.07 -0.17
C LYS A 351 -18.84 7.63 -0.73
N LYS A 352 -18.94 7.45 -2.05
CA LYS A 352 -20.18 7.03 -2.72
C LYS A 352 -20.05 5.69 -3.43
N GLY A 353 -18.87 5.44 -4.03
CA GLY A 353 -18.63 4.28 -4.89
C GLY A 353 -19.37 4.37 -6.23
N ILE A 354 -19.21 3.34 -7.03
CA ILE A 354 -19.82 3.16 -8.35
C ILE A 354 -20.74 1.96 -8.27
N ALA A 355 -22.02 2.16 -8.59
CA ALA A 355 -22.98 1.06 -8.66
C ALA A 355 -22.74 0.21 -9.92
N PRO A 356 -22.84 -1.13 -9.84
CA PRO A 356 -22.77 -1.99 -11.00
C PRO A 356 -24.01 -1.79 -11.91
N ASP A 357 -23.95 -2.32 -13.14
CA ASP A 357 -25.10 -2.38 -14.05
C ASP A 357 -26.05 -3.52 -13.64
N TYR A 358 -25.46 -4.62 -13.16
CA TYR A 358 -26.18 -5.74 -12.57
C TYR A 358 -25.72 -5.98 -11.15
N GLU A 359 -26.56 -5.65 -10.20
CA GLU A 359 -26.27 -5.90 -8.78
C GLU A 359 -26.50 -7.37 -8.46
N VAL A 360 -25.44 -8.04 -8.04
CA VAL A 360 -25.43 -9.44 -7.60
C VAL A 360 -24.62 -9.49 -6.31
N VAL A 361 -25.25 -9.81 -5.21
CA VAL A 361 -24.61 -9.91 -3.90
C VAL A 361 -24.23 -11.36 -3.63
N LEU A 362 -22.96 -11.59 -3.29
CA LEU A 362 -22.50 -12.90 -2.79
C LEU A 362 -22.80 -13.01 -1.30
N THR A 363 -23.36 -14.14 -0.91
CA THR A 363 -23.61 -14.46 0.50
C THR A 363 -22.74 -15.64 0.95
N GLU A 364 -22.50 -15.74 2.25
CA GLU A 364 -21.73 -16.87 2.83
C GLU A 364 -22.37 -18.25 2.57
N THR A 365 -23.65 -18.27 2.18
CA THR A 365 -24.40 -19.49 1.88
C THR A 365 -24.34 -19.90 0.41
N ASP A 366 -23.81 -19.04 -0.46
CA ASP A 366 -23.69 -19.36 -1.89
C ASP A 366 -22.60 -20.44 -2.08
N THR A 367 -23.00 -21.52 -2.74
CA THR A 367 -22.10 -22.63 -3.05
C THR A 367 -21.36 -22.46 -4.37
N THR A 368 -21.74 -21.43 -5.15
CA THR A 368 -21.15 -21.08 -6.45
C THR A 368 -21.00 -19.56 -6.58
N ASP A 369 -20.06 -19.12 -7.39
CA ASP A 369 -19.88 -17.70 -7.70
C ASP A 369 -20.98 -17.19 -8.63
N THR A 370 -22.06 -16.69 -8.05
CA THR A 370 -23.22 -16.17 -8.79
C THR A 370 -22.90 -14.90 -9.56
N GLN A 371 -21.93 -14.10 -9.13
CA GLN A 371 -21.43 -12.93 -9.87
C GLN A 371 -20.71 -13.34 -11.14
N LEU A 372 -19.80 -14.30 -11.05
CA LEU A 372 -19.10 -14.84 -12.21
C LEU A 372 -20.08 -15.54 -13.16
N ALA A 373 -21.02 -16.31 -12.64
CA ALA A 373 -22.06 -16.96 -13.44
C ALA A 373 -22.89 -15.93 -14.24
N LYS A 374 -23.24 -14.79 -13.63
CA LYS A 374 -23.95 -13.70 -14.31
C LYS A 374 -23.07 -13.03 -15.39
N ALA A 375 -21.78 -12.83 -15.12
CA ALA A 375 -20.85 -12.29 -16.12
C ALA A 375 -20.76 -13.20 -17.35
N ILE A 376 -20.66 -14.52 -17.16
CA ILE A 376 -20.62 -15.52 -18.25
C ILE A 376 -21.94 -15.50 -19.04
N GLU A 377 -23.09 -15.41 -18.36
CA GLU A 377 -24.40 -15.31 -19.02
C GLU A 377 -24.48 -14.11 -19.99
N LEU A 378 -23.93 -12.96 -19.59
CA LEU A 378 -23.97 -11.72 -20.38
C LEU A 378 -23.00 -11.73 -21.56
N LEU A 379 -22.02 -12.66 -21.59
CA LEU A 379 -21.05 -12.82 -22.67
C LEU A 379 -21.45 -13.89 -23.70
N LYS A 380 -22.53 -14.63 -23.47
CA LYS A 380 -23.12 -15.62 -24.38
C LYS A 380 -24.08 -14.97 -25.38
#